data_9b0d883753634792d7319c5b674771df
#
_entry.id   9b0d883753634792d7319c5b674771df
#
_cell.length_a   1.000
_cell.length_b   1.000
_cell.length_c   1.000
_cell.angle_alpha   90.00
_cell.angle_beta   90.00
_cell.angle_gamma   90.00
#
_symmetry.space_group_name_H-M   'P 1'
#
loop_
_entity.id
_entity.type
_entity.pdbx_description
1 polymer ?
#
loop_
_entity_poly.entity_id
_entity_poly.type
_entity_poly.pdbx_seq_one_letter_code
_entity_poly.pdbx_strand_id
1 'polypeptide(L)'
;MEQTMQQIERFLKKIAQKFPSTQEPIVMTDIHLRVSQFSGDLMAFDDEGNEITRCVVEEWIENNNDDFYKNITAQLRSESLRLKDVVDNFGIIKPYSLVLEDEE
;
A
#
# COMPACT_ATOMS: atom_id res chain seq x y z
N MET A 1 -4.05 15.07 -3.91
CA MET A 1 -3.24 15.40 -5.01
C MET A 1 -1.79 15.14 -4.72
N GLU A 2 -0.95 16.19 -4.85
CA GLU A 2 0.48 15.95 -4.69
C GLU A 2 0.82 15.43 -3.30
N GLN A 3 0.17 15.98 -2.28
CA GLN A 3 0.42 15.55 -0.92
C GLN A 3 0.03 14.09 -0.71
N THR A 4 -1.11 13.67 -1.27
CA THR A 4 -1.56 12.31 -1.18
C THR A 4 -0.60 11.37 -1.88
N MET A 5 -0.11 11.76 -3.06
CA MET A 5 0.85 10.96 -3.80
C MET A 5 2.15 10.79 -3.01
N GLN A 6 2.60 11.84 -2.33
CA GLN A 6 3.79 11.77 -1.50
C GLN A 6 3.58 10.83 -0.32
N GLN A 7 2.39 10.83 0.26
CA GLN A 7 2.09 9.94 1.37
C GLN A 7 2.07 8.49 0.93
N ILE A 8 1.50 8.22 -0.24
CA ILE A 8 1.48 6.87 -0.79
C ILE A 8 2.91 6.43 -1.10
N GLU A 9 3.73 7.31 -1.66
CA GLU A 9 5.12 7.00 -1.94
C GLU A 9 5.87 6.62 -0.66
N ARG A 10 5.72 7.41 0.39
CA ARG A 10 6.34 7.11 1.68
C ARG A 10 5.85 5.78 2.24
N PHE A 11 4.56 5.52 2.07
CA PHE A 11 3.96 4.29 2.53
C PHE A 11 4.62 3.09 1.86
N LEU A 12 4.75 3.13 0.54
CA LEU A 12 5.36 2.04 -0.21
C LEU A 12 6.84 1.88 0.16
N LYS A 13 7.54 3.00 0.38
CA LYS A 13 8.94 2.95 0.80
C LYS A 13 9.09 2.40 2.20
N LYS A 14 8.10 2.63 3.08
CA LYS A 14 8.13 2.03 4.41
C LYS A 14 8.00 0.52 4.34
N ILE A 15 7.16 0.02 3.42
CA ILE A 15 7.07 -1.42 3.22
C ILE A 15 8.43 -1.95 2.77
N ALA A 16 9.11 -1.24 1.86
CA ALA A 16 10.43 -1.65 1.41
C ALA A 16 11.44 -1.67 2.55
N GLN A 17 11.31 -0.78 3.52
CA GLN A 17 12.19 -0.79 4.69
C GLN A 17 11.97 -2.00 5.58
N LYS A 18 10.72 -2.46 5.64
CA LYS A 18 10.39 -3.66 6.43
C LYS A 18 10.84 -4.93 5.74
N PHE A 19 10.94 -4.91 4.42
CA PHE A 19 11.39 -6.04 3.62
C PHE A 19 12.53 -5.58 2.71
N PRO A 20 13.73 -5.37 3.29
CA PRO A 20 14.85 -4.86 2.49
C PRO A 20 15.20 -5.80 1.35
N SER A 21 15.59 -5.20 0.23
CA SER A 21 15.97 -5.97 -0.94
C SER A 21 17.12 -6.92 -0.62
N THR A 22 17.04 -8.15 -1.11
CA THR A 22 18.05 -9.16 -0.90
C THR A 22 18.07 -10.10 -2.10
N GLN A 23 19.23 -10.69 -2.34
CA GLN A 23 19.37 -11.64 -3.44
C GLN A 23 18.73 -12.98 -3.12
N GLU A 24 18.53 -13.26 -1.83
CA GLU A 24 17.97 -14.55 -1.40
C GLU A 24 16.85 -14.31 -0.40
N PRO A 25 15.70 -13.81 -0.88
CA PRO A 25 14.57 -13.58 0.03
C PRO A 25 14.05 -14.88 0.61
N ILE A 26 13.69 -14.84 1.88
CA ILE A 26 13.14 -16.00 2.58
C ILE A 26 11.70 -15.76 3.04
N VAL A 27 11.21 -14.54 2.91
CA VAL A 27 9.84 -14.21 3.32
C VAL A 27 8.91 -14.48 2.15
N MET A 28 7.83 -15.20 2.41
CA MET A 28 6.81 -15.47 1.40
C MET A 28 5.49 -14.90 1.89
N THR A 29 5.02 -13.84 1.25
CA THR A 29 3.75 -13.21 1.60
C THR A 29 3.33 -12.29 0.45
N ASP A 30 2.01 -12.08 0.33
CA ASP A 30 1.50 -10.95 -0.42
C ASP A 30 1.37 -9.77 0.53
N ILE A 31 1.18 -8.60 -0.01
CA ILE A 31 0.97 -7.39 0.77
C ILE A 31 -0.51 -7.02 0.64
N HIS A 32 -1.22 -7.01 1.75
CA HIS A 32 -2.65 -6.72 1.77
C HIS A 32 -2.84 -5.27 2.19
N LEU A 33 -3.44 -4.48 1.32
CA LEU A 33 -3.68 -3.07 1.56
C LEU A 33 -5.12 -2.86 1.95
N ARG A 34 -5.34 -2.07 2.98
CA ARG A 34 -6.68 -1.68 3.41
C ARG A 34 -6.76 -0.18 3.52
N VAL A 35 -7.89 0.38 3.08
CA VAL A 35 -8.12 1.81 3.19
C VAL A 35 -9.43 2.03 3.91
N SER A 36 -9.50 3.11 4.67
CA SER A 36 -10.73 3.51 5.34
C SER A 36 -11.05 4.94 4.96
N GLN A 37 -12.18 5.14 4.28
CA GLN A 37 -12.62 6.48 3.94
C GLN A 37 -12.93 7.27 5.19
N PHE A 38 -13.50 6.62 6.18
CA PHE A 38 -13.93 7.30 7.40
C PHE A 38 -12.75 7.85 8.18
N SER A 39 -11.71 7.06 8.39
CA SER A 39 -10.57 7.47 9.21
C SER A 39 -9.38 7.97 8.38
N GLY A 40 -9.41 7.73 7.08
CA GLY A 40 -8.30 8.11 6.21
C GLY A 40 -7.13 7.15 6.28
N ASP A 41 -7.28 6.02 6.96
CA ASP A 41 -6.18 5.07 7.13
C ASP A 41 -5.83 4.38 5.82
N LEU A 42 -4.53 4.24 5.59
CA LEU A 42 -3.98 3.36 4.58
C LEU A 42 -3.06 2.40 5.33
N MET A 43 -3.35 1.11 5.24
CA MET A 43 -2.66 0.09 6.03
C MET A 43 -2.17 -1.05 5.15
N ALA A 44 -1.06 -1.66 5.56
CA ALA A 44 -0.52 -2.83 4.89
C ALA A 44 -0.35 -3.96 5.90
N PHE A 45 -0.74 -5.17 5.47
CA PHE A 45 -0.66 -6.37 6.29
C PHE A 45 0.00 -7.48 5.49
N ASP A 46 0.62 -8.42 6.20
CA ASP A 46 1.12 -9.64 5.54
C ASP A 46 -0.01 -10.70 5.52
N ASP A 47 0.31 -11.89 4.97
CA ASP A 47 -0.66 -12.97 4.84
C ASP A 47 -1.18 -13.46 6.20
N GLU A 48 -0.42 -13.24 7.26
CA GLU A 48 -0.82 -13.67 8.60
C GLU A 48 -1.60 -12.61 9.35
N GLY A 49 -1.85 -11.48 8.69
CA GLY A 49 -2.60 -10.40 9.31
C GLY A 49 -1.77 -9.47 10.18
N ASN A 50 -0.45 -9.61 10.15
CA ASN A 50 0.41 -8.70 10.89
C ASN A 50 0.52 -7.37 10.17
N GLU A 51 0.35 -6.29 10.90
CA GLU A 51 0.45 -4.96 10.29
C GLU A 51 1.90 -4.65 9.96
N ILE A 52 2.13 -4.25 8.72
CA ILE A 52 3.47 -3.87 8.25
C ILE A 52 3.70 -2.39 8.49
N THR A 53 2.76 -1.56 8.05
CA THR A 53 2.84 -0.12 8.25
C THR A 53 1.47 0.49 8.02
N ARG A 54 1.30 1.74 8.48
CA ARG A 54 0.07 2.49 8.22
C ARG A 54 0.37 3.97 8.18
N CYS A 55 -0.51 4.70 7.53
CA CYS A 55 -0.48 6.16 7.57
C CYS A 55 -1.91 6.68 7.47
N VAL A 56 -2.07 7.96 7.75
CA VAL A 56 -3.37 8.62 7.61
C VAL A 56 -3.27 9.60 6.46
N VAL A 57 -4.19 9.46 5.49
CA VAL A 57 -4.28 10.37 4.36
C VAL A 57 -5.46 11.29 4.63
N GLU A 58 -5.17 12.49 5.08
CA GLU A 58 -6.20 13.41 5.55
C GLU A 58 -7.20 13.79 4.47
N GLU A 59 -6.76 13.86 3.22
CA GLU A 59 -7.63 14.15 2.10
C GLU A 59 -8.79 13.18 2.00
N TRP A 60 -8.56 11.94 2.40
CA TRP A 60 -9.58 10.89 2.29
C TRP A 60 -10.70 11.07 3.30
N ILE A 61 -10.38 11.63 4.47
CA ILE A 61 -11.38 11.84 5.53
C ILE A 61 -12.47 12.79 5.06
N GLU A 62 -12.08 13.77 4.26
CA GLU A 62 -13.02 14.80 3.80
C GLU A 62 -13.72 14.41 2.50
N ASN A 63 -13.40 13.25 1.97
CA ASN A 63 -13.96 12.82 0.68
C ASN A 63 -15.26 12.07 0.89
N ASN A 64 -16.37 12.61 0.41
CA ASN A 64 -17.69 12.01 0.52
C ASN A 64 -18.16 11.37 -0.78
N ASN A 65 -17.24 11.16 -1.71
CA ASN A 65 -17.57 10.62 -3.02
C ASN A 65 -17.90 9.13 -2.92
N ASP A 66 -19.00 8.72 -3.54
CA ASP A 66 -19.42 7.33 -3.55
C ASP A 66 -18.42 6.45 -4.33
N ASP A 67 -17.64 7.06 -5.22
CA ASP A 67 -16.65 6.35 -6.01
C ASP A 67 -15.28 6.30 -5.33
N PHE A 68 -15.25 6.56 -4.03
CA PHE A 68 -14.00 6.68 -3.28
C PHE A 68 -13.08 5.47 -3.51
N TYR A 69 -13.60 4.26 -3.26
CA TYR A 69 -12.76 3.06 -3.36
C TYR A 69 -12.29 2.80 -4.77
N LYS A 70 -13.15 3.10 -5.76
CA LYS A 70 -12.77 2.97 -7.16
C LYS A 70 -11.62 3.91 -7.49
N ASN A 71 -11.73 5.15 -7.04
CA ASN A 71 -10.72 6.18 -7.31
C ASN A 71 -9.41 5.87 -6.59
N ILE A 72 -9.49 5.39 -5.35
CA ILE A 72 -8.30 5.04 -4.59
C ILE A 72 -7.61 3.81 -5.19
N THR A 73 -8.38 2.84 -5.63
CA THR A 73 -7.82 1.66 -6.30
C THR A 73 -7.01 2.09 -7.52
N ALA A 74 -7.56 2.98 -8.34
CA ALA A 74 -6.87 3.48 -9.52
C ALA A 74 -5.60 4.25 -9.12
N GLN A 75 -5.69 5.06 -8.07
CA GLN A 75 -4.56 5.86 -7.62
C GLN A 75 -3.44 4.98 -7.06
N LEU A 76 -3.79 3.99 -6.26
CA LEU A 76 -2.78 3.06 -5.71
C LEU A 76 -2.12 2.27 -6.81
N ARG A 77 -2.90 1.84 -7.80
CA ARG A 77 -2.37 1.11 -8.94
C ARG A 77 -1.41 1.99 -9.74
N SER A 78 -1.80 3.24 -9.98
CA SER A 78 -0.98 4.18 -10.71
C SER A 78 0.34 4.48 -9.99
N GLU A 79 0.27 4.68 -8.66
CA GLU A 79 1.47 4.94 -7.88
C GLU A 79 2.38 3.73 -7.80
N SER A 80 1.80 2.53 -7.73
CA SER A 80 2.61 1.31 -7.72
C SER A 80 3.36 1.13 -9.04
N LEU A 81 2.73 1.53 -10.15
CA LEU A 81 3.40 1.48 -11.45
C LEU A 81 4.49 2.54 -11.54
N ARG A 82 4.21 3.74 -11.05
CA ARG A 82 5.20 4.82 -11.06
C ARG A 82 6.42 4.44 -10.22
N LEU A 83 6.18 3.74 -9.12
CA LEU A 83 7.23 3.33 -8.19
C LEU A 83 7.59 1.87 -8.36
N LYS A 84 7.53 1.40 -9.60
CA LYS A 84 7.75 -0.01 -9.91
C LYS A 84 9.06 -0.53 -9.32
N ASP A 85 10.12 0.28 -9.38
CA ASP A 85 11.41 -0.15 -8.87
C ASP A 85 11.37 -0.43 -7.36
N VAL A 86 10.60 0.37 -6.63
CA VAL A 86 10.44 0.15 -5.19
C VAL A 86 9.66 -1.13 -4.94
N VAL A 87 8.51 -1.26 -5.62
CA VAL A 87 7.60 -2.39 -5.42
C VAL A 87 8.25 -3.71 -5.85
N ASP A 88 8.98 -3.70 -6.96
CA ASP A 88 9.59 -4.92 -7.48
C ASP A 88 10.80 -5.38 -6.69
N ASN A 89 11.29 -4.54 -5.78
CA ASN A 89 12.50 -4.85 -5.02
C ASN A 89 12.24 -5.10 -3.53
N PHE A 90 10.99 -5.38 -3.16
CA PHE A 90 10.73 -5.85 -1.81
C PHE A 90 11.49 -7.18 -1.60
N GLY A 91 12.04 -7.35 -0.41
CA GLY A 91 12.75 -8.59 -0.07
C GLY A 91 11.80 -9.73 0.23
N ILE A 92 10.95 -10.04 -0.70
CA ILE A 92 9.89 -11.06 -0.60
C ILE A 92 10.05 -12.01 -1.77
N ILE A 93 9.80 -13.29 -1.53
CA ILE A 93 9.91 -14.32 -2.58
C ILE A 93 8.88 -14.00 -3.68
N LYS A 94 9.36 -13.93 -4.90
CA LYS A 94 8.51 -13.65 -6.06
C LYS A 94 7.87 -14.93 -6.58
N PRO A 95 6.66 -14.86 -7.14
CA PRO A 95 5.88 -13.64 -7.31
C PRO A 95 5.11 -13.28 -6.03
N TYR A 96 4.88 -12.00 -5.85
CA TYR A 96 4.01 -11.51 -4.78
C TYR A 96 3.14 -10.41 -5.36
N SER A 97 2.06 -10.08 -4.67
CA SER A 97 1.08 -9.11 -5.15
C SER A 97 0.76 -8.09 -4.07
N LEU A 98 0.37 -6.90 -4.51
CA LEU A 98 -0.27 -5.91 -3.66
C LEU A 98 -1.77 -6.11 -3.87
N VAL A 99 -2.48 -6.50 -2.83
CA VAL A 99 -3.89 -6.81 -2.91
C VAL A 99 -4.67 -5.77 -2.13
N LEU A 100 -5.53 -5.02 -2.79
CA LEU A 100 -6.38 -4.05 -2.11
C LEU A 100 -7.64 -4.76 -1.63
N GLU A 101 -7.88 -4.70 -0.33
CA GLU A 101 -9.03 -5.33 0.30
C GLU A 101 -10.04 -4.28 0.72
N ASP A 102 -11.32 -4.59 0.58
CA ASP A 102 -12.35 -3.74 1.12
C ASP A 102 -12.30 -3.81 2.63
N GLU A 103 -12.60 -2.67 3.24
CA GLU A 103 -12.66 -2.62 4.69
C GLU A 103 -14.08 -2.96 5.12
N GLU A 104 -14.33 -4.15 5.38
CA GLU A 104 -15.68 -4.51 5.82
C GLU A 104 -15.64 -5.38 7.03
#